data_147b231e824cc15e098174dfe1815a53
#
_entry.id   147b231e824cc15e098174dfe1815a53
#
_cell.length_a   1.000
_cell.length_b   1.000
_cell.length_c   1.000
_cell.angle_alpha   90.00
_cell.angle_beta   90.00
_cell.angle_gamma   90.00
#
_symmetry.space_group_name_H-M   'P 1'
#
loop_
_entity.id
_entity.type
_entity.pdbx_description
1 polymer ?
#
loop_
_entity_poly.entity_id
_entity_poly.type
_entity_poly.pdbx_seq_one_letter_code
_entity_poly.pdbx_strand_id
1 'polypeptide(L)'
;MKKSVIKLLLSLILISIQNYALASDSPYFEYIPTTHEQVYQKSTYRYNAIDPTLKNNLAGSGYPGMRGANQLVIYSSAHGISTNTNEFGAEAIVEGNTVTSLSGADSLIPTNGLVISAHGRAKTWLNQNIHVGTKIYIDTDTKTITALTTSESYIFAAKEKIEEANTMVNYYMHNSYNYYAKPTKELISQAKRNLRKAHRNSASAKEFAQLAMQNANDALATAIPYKANELKGIWIRPTSNSEAGIISALDKLKASGINNVFLETYFHGKTIYPSEVMKNYGFTEQNEHFKGIDTLAIWIKEAHKRNIKVNIWFEAFYLGNKPQTDTAILAVKPEWSNLNLKNKDSEVPVTSVSEHNGYFLDPSNPEVQDFLTDLVKEIITKYQPDGFNFDYCRYPQSIASKYAGYAQSNWGYTKYARDEFKTIYGQDPIDITYGTKVWSDWDNYRRDKVTLFISKVSKLCRDNKITITAVVFPNRTMALETKQQDWSTWSDNNYVDAFTPLYLTCDAKTIKVMIFDMLKDMSPRTKLYAGLFVTFMNGSSEDLIRQIHETRKLNLGGIILFDYAHLQDKYIKTLTKSVFSNNCCSIIPANYKKGWF
;
A
#
# COMPACT_ATOMS: atom_id res chain seq x y z
N MET A 1 28.12 47.41 -29.76
CA MET A 1 27.90 46.08 -29.21
C MET A 1 27.07 46.05 -27.90
N LYS A 2 27.18 46.97 -26.95
CA LYS A 2 26.43 46.94 -25.68
C LYS A 2 24.91 47.17 -25.78
N LYS A 3 24.41 47.93 -26.78
CA LYS A 3 22.97 48.18 -26.94
C LYS A 3 22.18 47.00 -27.58
N SER A 4 22.84 46.16 -28.38
CA SER A 4 22.20 44.99 -29.00
C SER A 4 22.04 43.80 -28.02
N VAL A 5 22.99 43.67 -27.09
CA VAL A 5 22.92 42.60 -26.07
C VAL A 5 21.82 42.89 -25.05
N ILE A 6 21.63 44.16 -24.68
CA ILE A 6 20.56 44.58 -23.75
C ILE A 6 19.17 44.40 -24.39
N LYS A 7 19.02 44.65 -25.69
CA LYS A 7 17.75 44.38 -26.39
C LYS A 7 17.45 42.89 -26.52
N LEU A 8 18.47 42.02 -26.68
CA LEU A 8 18.30 40.58 -26.75
C LEU A 8 17.97 39.99 -25.37
N LEU A 9 18.59 40.50 -24.31
CA LEU A 9 18.26 40.10 -22.91
C LEU A 9 16.87 40.58 -22.49
N LEU A 10 16.46 41.79 -22.88
CA LEU A 10 15.10 42.29 -22.63
C LEU A 10 14.03 41.51 -23.43
N SER A 11 14.32 41.07 -24.66
CA SER A 11 13.40 40.23 -25.43
C SER A 11 13.32 38.82 -24.88
N LEU A 12 14.40 38.24 -24.34
CA LEU A 12 14.39 36.95 -23.66
C LEU A 12 13.67 37.00 -22.30
N ILE A 13 13.80 38.12 -21.56
CA ILE A 13 13.07 38.33 -20.31
C ILE A 13 11.58 38.60 -20.60
N LEU A 14 11.24 39.31 -21.65
CA LEU A 14 9.84 39.50 -22.07
C LEU A 14 9.20 38.20 -22.58
N ILE A 15 9.95 37.32 -23.27
CA ILE A 15 9.46 35.99 -23.67
C ILE A 15 9.29 35.07 -22.46
N SER A 16 10.18 35.17 -21.46
CA SER A 16 10.01 34.40 -20.21
C SER A 16 8.87 34.94 -19.34
N ILE A 17 8.64 36.26 -19.32
CA ILE A 17 7.52 36.87 -18.59
C ILE A 17 6.18 36.62 -19.31
N GLN A 18 6.14 36.60 -20.65
CA GLN A 18 4.94 36.20 -21.40
C GLN A 18 4.58 34.73 -21.17
N ASN A 19 5.57 33.84 -21.03
CA ASN A 19 5.29 32.42 -20.69
C ASN A 19 4.81 32.22 -19.23
N TYR A 20 5.13 33.15 -18.32
CA TYR A 20 4.59 33.13 -16.94
C TYR A 20 3.18 33.74 -16.82
N ALA A 21 2.84 34.71 -17.68
CA ALA A 21 1.49 35.30 -17.70
C ALA A 21 0.46 34.45 -18.45
N LEU A 22 0.90 33.57 -19.36
CA LEU A 22 0.04 32.66 -20.13
C LEU A 22 -0.45 31.44 -19.32
N ALA A 23 0.03 31.26 -18.10
CA ALA A 23 -0.45 30.19 -17.22
C ALA A 23 -1.76 30.51 -16.46
N SER A 24 -2.23 31.76 -16.51
CA SER A 24 -3.42 32.20 -15.76
C SER A 24 -4.65 32.58 -16.59
N ASP A 25 -4.55 32.86 -17.90
CA ASP A 25 -5.66 33.44 -18.68
C ASP A 25 -5.85 32.90 -20.12
N SER A 26 -5.26 31.75 -20.46
CA SER A 26 -5.48 31.15 -21.77
C SER A 26 -6.46 29.98 -21.69
N PRO A 27 -7.45 29.87 -22.62
CA PRO A 27 -8.23 28.68 -22.76
C PRO A 27 -7.26 27.52 -23.04
N TYR A 28 -7.12 26.63 -22.06
CA TYR A 28 -6.19 25.52 -22.13
C TYR A 28 -6.53 24.65 -23.34
N PHE A 29 -5.70 24.76 -24.38
CA PHE A 29 -5.59 23.82 -25.48
C PHE A 29 -6.79 23.78 -26.44
N GLU A 30 -6.85 24.68 -27.37
CA GLU A 30 -7.66 24.50 -28.59
C GLU A 30 -7.06 23.35 -29.41
N TYR A 31 -7.84 22.28 -29.62
CA TYR A 31 -7.41 21.15 -30.43
C TYR A 31 -7.51 21.50 -31.92
N ILE A 32 -6.39 21.53 -32.60
CA ILE A 32 -6.31 21.52 -34.04
C ILE A 32 -5.85 20.13 -34.48
N PRO A 33 -6.75 19.26 -34.98
CA PRO A 33 -6.34 17.94 -35.47
C PRO A 33 -5.31 18.12 -36.59
N THR A 34 -4.18 17.45 -36.48
CA THR A 34 -3.30 17.30 -37.63
C THR A 34 -4.00 16.39 -38.66
N THR A 35 -3.87 16.70 -39.95
CA THR A 35 -4.59 16.04 -41.05
C THR A 35 -4.32 14.53 -41.20
N HIS A 36 -3.46 13.94 -40.36
CA HIS A 36 -3.05 12.54 -40.41
C HIS A 36 -3.34 11.75 -39.11
N GLU A 37 -3.99 12.38 -38.13
CA GLU A 37 -4.21 11.76 -36.82
C GLU A 37 -5.58 11.06 -36.77
N GLN A 38 -5.57 9.74 -36.62
CA GLN A 38 -6.82 8.97 -36.45
C GLN A 38 -7.29 9.07 -34.99
N VAL A 39 -8.50 9.56 -34.79
CA VAL A 39 -9.17 9.61 -33.48
C VAL A 39 -9.86 8.28 -33.23
N TYR A 40 -9.55 7.65 -32.08
CA TYR A 40 -10.19 6.39 -31.65
C TYR A 40 -11.22 6.60 -30.55
N GLN A 41 -11.01 7.61 -29.70
CA GLN A 41 -11.92 7.90 -28.59
C GLN A 41 -11.89 9.38 -28.27
N LYS A 42 -13.09 9.96 -28.08
CA LYS A 42 -13.27 11.31 -27.55
C LYS A 42 -14.34 11.23 -26.45
N SER A 43 -14.00 11.71 -25.25
CA SER A 43 -14.91 11.73 -24.12
C SER A 43 -14.79 13.05 -23.38
N THR A 44 -15.92 13.59 -22.95
CA THR A 44 -15.97 14.87 -22.23
C THR A 44 -16.60 14.67 -20.85
N TYR A 45 -16.06 15.34 -19.86
CA TYR A 45 -16.56 15.31 -18.49
C TYR A 45 -16.58 16.71 -17.89
N ARG A 46 -17.56 17.02 -17.06
CA ARG A 46 -17.63 18.30 -16.36
C ARG A 46 -16.77 18.24 -15.10
N TYR A 47 -15.79 19.12 -14.96
CA TYR A 47 -14.99 19.21 -13.76
C TYR A 47 -15.66 20.11 -12.70
N ASN A 48 -15.34 19.90 -11.44
CA ASN A 48 -15.93 20.62 -10.31
C ASN A 48 -15.18 21.92 -10.03
N ALA A 49 -13.85 21.90 -10.11
CA ALA A 49 -13.03 23.04 -9.83
C ALA A 49 -11.63 22.94 -10.45
N ILE A 50 -11.00 24.11 -10.67
CA ILE A 50 -9.57 24.27 -10.96
C ILE A 50 -8.94 25.03 -9.79
N ASP A 51 -7.82 24.54 -9.25
CA ASP A 51 -7.06 25.27 -8.26
C ASP A 51 -6.28 26.44 -8.93
N PRO A 52 -6.12 27.61 -8.29
CA PRO A 52 -6.18 27.89 -6.85
C PRO A 52 -7.55 28.29 -6.29
N THR A 53 -8.60 28.25 -7.06
CA THR A 53 -9.95 28.66 -6.64
C THR A 53 -10.58 27.71 -5.59
N LEU A 54 -9.89 26.63 -5.28
CA LEU A 54 -10.35 25.55 -4.40
C LEU A 54 -10.18 25.83 -2.91
N LYS A 55 -9.64 26.97 -2.52
CA LYS A 55 -9.22 27.21 -1.13
C LYS A 55 -10.31 26.98 -0.07
N ASN A 56 -11.57 26.92 -0.44
CA ASN A 56 -12.62 26.99 0.58
C ASN A 56 -13.79 26.02 0.46
N ASN A 57 -13.91 25.12 -0.49
CA ASN A 57 -15.06 24.21 -0.44
C ASN A 57 -15.06 23.17 -1.56
N LEU A 58 -14.47 22.07 -1.34
CA LEU A 58 -15.03 20.84 -1.87
C LEU A 58 -16.01 20.32 -0.82
N ALA A 59 -17.30 20.67 -0.97
CA ALA A 59 -18.33 20.21 -0.07
C ALA A 59 -18.27 18.69 0.09
N GLY A 60 -18.08 18.20 1.30
CA GLY A 60 -18.08 16.78 1.64
C GLY A 60 -16.72 16.11 1.78
N SER A 61 -15.60 16.78 1.52
CA SER A 61 -14.27 16.15 1.70
C SER A 61 -13.78 16.16 3.15
N GLY A 62 -14.29 17.06 3.98
CA GLY A 62 -13.79 17.28 5.36
C GLY A 62 -12.38 17.89 5.42
N TYR A 63 -11.69 18.04 4.29
CA TYR A 63 -10.35 18.58 4.19
C TYR A 63 -10.31 19.71 3.18
N PRO A 64 -9.83 20.91 3.55
CA PRO A 64 -9.70 22.04 2.63
C PRO A 64 -8.75 21.69 1.47
N GLY A 65 -9.14 22.01 0.23
CA GLY A 65 -8.33 21.80 -0.96
C GLY A 65 -8.33 20.36 -1.52
N MET A 66 -9.02 19.42 -0.90
CA MET A 66 -9.13 18.05 -1.42
C MET A 66 -10.41 17.83 -2.25
N ARG A 67 -10.34 16.92 -3.21
CA ARG A 67 -11.52 16.50 -3.96
C ARG A 67 -12.55 15.83 -3.05
N GLY A 68 -13.82 16.18 -3.22
CA GLY A 68 -14.94 15.50 -2.56
C GLY A 68 -15.40 14.24 -3.28
N ALA A 69 -16.40 13.58 -2.71
CA ALA A 69 -17.03 12.42 -3.31
C ALA A 69 -17.61 12.75 -4.71
N ASN A 70 -17.33 11.87 -5.69
CA ASN A 70 -17.77 12.01 -7.09
C ASN A 70 -17.27 13.27 -7.81
N GLN A 71 -16.20 13.89 -7.33
CA GLN A 71 -15.63 15.10 -7.92
C GLN A 71 -14.44 14.81 -8.81
N LEU A 72 -14.28 15.63 -9.87
CA LEU A 72 -13.09 15.79 -10.66
C LEU A 72 -12.54 17.19 -10.45
N VAL A 73 -11.27 17.25 -10.06
CA VAL A 73 -10.57 18.48 -9.73
C VAL A 73 -9.27 18.55 -10.51
N ILE A 74 -8.93 19.74 -10.99
CA ILE A 74 -7.70 20.02 -11.73
C ILE A 74 -6.78 20.82 -10.85
N TYR A 75 -5.58 20.30 -10.60
CA TYR A 75 -4.53 20.94 -9.83
C TYR A 75 -3.45 21.46 -10.75
N SER A 76 -3.17 22.77 -10.69
CA SER A 76 -2.06 23.42 -11.38
C SER A 76 -0.88 23.64 -10.43
N SER A 77 0.26 24.08 -10.95
CA SER A 77 1.43 24.44 -10.15
C SER A 77 1.17 25.54 -9.10
N ALA A 78 0.07 26.30 -9.24
CA ALA A 78 -0.36 27.29 -8.25
C ALA A 78 -0.91 26.66 -6.94
N HIS A 79 -1.28 25.38 -6.95
CA HIS A 79 -1.70 24.64 -5.76
C HIS A 79 -0.54 24.38 -4.79
N GLY A 80 0.60 23.98 -5.33
CA GLY A 80 1.79 23.58 -4.57
C GLY A 80 2.59 22.50 -5.29
N ILE A 81 3.36 21.73 -4.53
CA ILE A 81 4.26 20.71 -5.09
C ILE A 81 3.50 19.43 -5.45
N SER A 82 2.48 19.06 -4.67
CA SER A 82 1.66 17.85 -4.89
C SER A 82 0.19 18.11 -4.62
N THR A 83 -0.66 17.16 -5.04
CA THR A 83 -2.12 17.28 -4.87
C THR A 83 -2.59 17.10 -3.44
N ASN A 84 -1.78 16.51 -2.56
CA ASN A 84 -2.11 16.16 -1.18
C ASN A 84 -3.43 15.34 -1.06
N THR A 85 -3.74 14.53 -2.06
CA THR A 85 -4.97 13.71 -2.08
C THR A 85 -4.72 12.34 -1.46
N ASN A 86 -5.80 11.61 -1.16
CA ASN A 86 -5.73 10.26 -0.61
C ASN A 86 -5.80 9.18 -1.70
N GLU A 87 -5.46 7.95 -1.33
CA GLU A 87 -5.36 6.75 -2.17
C GLU A 87 -6.69 6.23 -2.76
N PHE A 88 -7.84 6.78 -2.36
CA PHE A 88 -9.15 6.30 -2.82
C PHE A 88 -9.56 6.85 -4.20
N GLY A 89 -8.78 7.79 -4.72
CA GLY A 89 -9.00 8.41 -6.02
C GLY A 89 -8.27 7.74 -7.17
N ALA A 90 -8.19 8.49 -8.27
CA ALA A 90 -7.29 8.27 -9.39
C ALA A 90 -6.81 9.62 -9.92
N GLU A 91 -5.57 9.68 -10.37
CA GLU A 91 -4.95 10.90 -10.87
C GLU A 91 -4.28 10.67 -12.22
N ALA A 92 -4.38 11.66 -13.10
CA ALA A 92 -3.67 11.72 -14.36
C ALA A 92 -2.74 12.94 -14.36
N ILE A 93 -1.46 12.72 -14.54
CA ILE A 93 -0.43 13.75 -14.63
C ILE A 93 -0.31 14.14 -16.09
N VAL A 94 -0.45 15.44 -16.39
CA VAL A 94 -0.49 16.00 -17.74
C VAL A 94 0.65 16.99 -17.88
N GLU A 95 1.50 16.78 -18.87
CA GLU A 95 2.54 17.72 -19.27
C GLU A 95 2.25 18.24 -20.67
N GLY A 96 2.28 19.57 -20.84
CA GLY A 96 1.66 20.17 -21.99
C GLY A 96 0.17 19.81 -22.05
N ASN A 97 -0.25 19.09 -23.08
CA ASN A 97 -1.61 18.53 -23.18
C ASN A 97 -1.64 17.00 -23.17
N THR A 98 -0.54 16.33 -22.83
CA THR A 98 -0.42 14.87 -22.92
C THR A 98 -0.35 14.25 -21.53
N VAL A 99 -1.14 13.22 -21.29
CA VAL A 99 -1.04 12.41 -20.08
C VAL A 99 0.28 11.62 -20.11
N THR A 100 1.16 11.92 -19.17
CA THR A 100 2.48 11.26 -19.07
C THR A 100 2.50 10.12 -18.08
N SER A 101 1.66 10.19 -17.04
CA SER A 101 1.53 9.09 -16.08
C SER A 101 0.17 9.10 -15.37
N LEU A 102 -0.14 7.96 -14.74
CA LEU A 102 -1.32 7.77 -13.90
C LEU A 102 -0.88 7.43 -12.48
N SER A 103 -1.65 7.86 -11.50
CA SER A 103 -1.41 7.60 -10.08
C SER A 103 -2.74 7.39 -9.35
N GLY A 104 -2.69 6.91 -8.11
CA GLY A 104 -3.86 6.81 -7.23
C GLY A 104 -4.07 8.06 -6.39
N ALA A 105 -2.99 8.75 -6.01
CA ALA A 105 -3.03 9.84 -5.03
C ALA A 105 -1.73 10.64 -5.00
N ASP A 106 -1.81 11.80 -4.37
CA ASP A 106 -0.69 12.67 -3.98
C ASP A 106 0.39 12.85 -5.06
N SER A 107 -0.07 13.03 -6.30
CA SER A 107 0.83 13.21 -7.44
C SER A 107 1.58 14.53 -7.37
N LEU A 108 2.87 14.50 -7.71
CA LEU A 108 3.64 15.71 -7.95
C LEU A 108 3.05 16.47 -9.14
N ILE A 109 2.87 17.77 -8.98
CA ILE A 109 2.30 18.63 -10.01
C ILE A 109 3.44 19.15 -10.90
N PRO A 110 3.43 18.86 -12.23
CA PRO A 110 4.46 19.37 -13.14
C PRO A 110 4.43 20.90 -13.22
N THR A 111 5.61 21.53 -13.33
CA THR A 111 5.72 22.99 -13.45
C THR A 111 5.09 23.53 -14.74
N ASN A 112 5.09 22.75 -15.81
CA ASN A 112 4.51 23.05 -17.13
C ASN A 112 3.28 22.20 -17.45
N GLY A 113 2.55 21.78 -16.41
CA GLY A 113 1.43 20.87 -16.56
C GLY A 113 0.41 21.00 -15.43
N LEU A 114 -0.35 19.94 -15.26
CA LEU A 114 -1.41 19.85 -14.26
C LEU A 114 -1.64 18.39 -13.84
N VAL A 115 -2.41 18.21 -12.78
CA VAL A 115 -2.91 16.90 -12.35
C VAL A 115 -4.43 16.90 -12.33
N ILE A 116 -5.03 15.96 -13.02
CA ILE A 116 -6.48 15.69 -12.97
C ILE A 116 -6.70 14.66 -11.89
N SER A 117 -7.42 15.01 -10.83
CA SER A 117 -7.71 14.13 -9.71
C SER A 117 -9.21 13.85 -9.61
N ALA A 118 -9.59 12.59 -9.49
CA ALA A 118 -10.97 12.14 -9.54
C ALA A 118 -11.31 11.13 -8.44
N HIS A 119 -12.56 11.18 -7.94
CA HIS A 119 -13.09 10.25 -6.95
C HIS A 119 -14.49 9.78 -7.35
N GLY A 120 -14.89 8.56 -6.93
CA GLY A 120 -16.21 7.99 -7.18
C GLY A 120 -16.53 7.89 -8.68
N ARG A 121 -17.65 8.44 -9.13
CA ARG A 121 -18.06 8.42 -10.56
C ARG A 121 -17.06 9.10 -11.48
N ALA A 122 -16.43 10.18 -11.02
CA ALA A 122 -15.39 10.85 -11.78
C ALA A 122 -14.15 9.97 -11.96
N LYS A 123 -13.76 9.19 -10.92
CA LYS A 123 -12.71 8.17 -11.01
C LYS A 123 -13.04 7.11 -12.05
N THR A 124 -14.28 6.64 -12.07
CA THR A 124 -14.72 5.66 -13.07
C THR A 124 -14.56 6.22 -14.48
N TRP A 125 -14.99 7.47 -14.71
CA TRP A 125 -14.81 8.12 -16.01
C TRP A 125 -13.33 8.29 -16.37
N LEU A 126 -12.49 8.75 -15.42
CA LEU A 126 -11.06 8.92 -15.64
C LEU A 126 -10.41 7.60 -16.06
N ASN A 127 -10.64 6.53 -15.32
CA ASN A 127 -10.06 5.21 -15.60
C ASN A 127 -10.50 4.61 -16.93
N GLN A 128 -11.70 4.95 -17.42
CA GLN A 128 -12.21 4.46 -18.69
C GLN A 128 -11.74 5.26 -19.90
N ASN A 129 -11.40 6.54 -19.72
CA ASN A 129 -11.20 7.47 -20.84
C ASN A 129 -9.81 8.09 -20.89
N ILE A 130 -9.01 7.99 -19.82
CA ILE A 130 -7.69 8.60 -19.75
C ILE A 130 -6.63 7.52 -19.56
N HIS A 131 -5.67 7.50 -20.47
CA HIS A 131 -4.52 6.61 -20.47
C HIS A 131 -3.25 7.42 -20.76
N VAL A 132 -2.08 6.86 -20.51
CA VAL A 132 -0.82 7.48 -20.93
C VAL A 132 -0.88 7.74 -22.43
N GLY A 133 -0.51 8.95 -22.83
CA GLY A 133 -0.61 9.43 -24.20
C GLY A 133 -1.94 10.12 -24.57
N THR A 134 -3.00 9.98 -23.78
CA THR A 134 -4.27 10.70 -24.01
C THR A 134 -4.02 12.21 -24.02
N LYS A 135 -4.62 12.89 -24.98
CA LYS A 135 -4.58 14.35 -25.08
C LYS A 135 -5.72 14.96 -24.27
N ILE A 136 -5.41 15.98 -23.48
CA ILE A 136 -6.34 16.65 -22.59
C ILE A 136 -6.58 18.07 -23.06
N TYR A 137 -7.84 18.46 -23.15
CA TYR A 137 -8.28 19.81 -23.46
C TYR A 137 -9.26 20.28 -22.38
N ILE A 138 -9.08 21.49 -21.91
CA ILE A 138 -9.88 22.08 -20.84
C ILE A 138 -10.57 23.32 -21.38
N ASP A 139 -11.89 23.32 -21.30
CA ASP A 139 -12.72 24.49 -21.58
C ASP A 139 -13.18 25.07 -20.24
N THR A 140 -12.74 26.27 -19.95
CA THR A 140 -13.04 26.97 -18.69
C THR A 140 -14.43 27.58 -18.68
N ASP A 141 -14.98 27.93 -19.83
CA ASP A 141 -16.30 28.55 -19.96
C ASP A 141 -17.42 27.54 -19.69
N THR A 142 -17.31 26.38 -20.29
CA THR A 142 -18.25 25.26 -20.08
C THR A 142 -17.91 24.39 -18.88
N LYS A 143 -16.76 24.60 -18.27
CA LYS A 143 -16.20 23.75 -17.19
C LYS A 143 -16.10 22.28 -17.63
N THR A 144 -15.58 22.05 -18.81
CA THR A 144 -15.44 20.70 -19.34
C THR A 144 -13.99 20.33 -19.61
N ILE A 145 -13.69 19.05 -19.42
CA ILE A 145 -12.45 18.42 -19.81
C ILE A 145 -12.75 17.43 -20.93
N THR A 146 -12.00 17.49 -22.01
CA THR A 146 -12.08 16.53 -23.11
C THR A 146 -10.83 15.66 -23.12
N ALA A 147 -11.01 14.36 -23.03
CA ALA A 147 -9.98 13.35 -23.23
C ALA A 147 -10.07 12.82 -24.67
N LEU A 148 -8.97 12.91 -25.40
CA LEU A 148 -8.86 12.50 -26.78
C LEU A 148 -7.76 11.45 -26.94
N THR A 149 -8.10 10.25 -27.40
CA THR A 149 -7.14 9.18 -27.68
C THR A 149 -7.03 8.99 -29.20
N THR A 150 -5.82 9.15 -29.68
CA THR A 150 -5.49 9.12 -31.11
C THR A 150 -4.41 8.06 -31.41
N SER A 151 -4.05 7.89 -32.67
CA SER A 151 -2.90 7.06 -33.07
C SER A 151 -1.61 7.50 -32.36
N GLU A 152 -1.37 8.79 -32.26
CA GLU A 152 -0.19 9.34 -31.56
C GLU A 152 -0.22 9.05 -30.06
N SER A 153 -1.39 8.99 -29.44
CA SER A 153 -1.55 8.58 -28.04
C SER A 153 -1.01 7.17 -27.79
N TYR A 154 -1.34 6.23 -28.65
CA TYR A 154 -0.86 4.84 -28.56
C TYR A 154 0.65 4.75 -28.84
N ILE A 155 1.15 5.49 -29.82
CA ILE A 155 2.58 5.57 -30.15
C ILE A 155 3.37 6.12 -28.97
N PHE A 156 2.89 7.22 -28.38
CA PHE A 156 3.50 7.81 -27.18
C PHE A 156 3.57 6.80 -26.04
N ALA A 157 2.45 6.17 -25.69
CA ALA A 157 2.40 5.17 -24.62
C ALA A 157 3.36 4.00 -24.88
N ALA A 158 3.45 3.53 -26.13
CA ALA A 158 4.36 2.45 -26.49
C ALA A 158 5.83 2.87 -26.36
N LYS A 159 6.18 4.10 -26.74
CA LYS A 159 7.52 4.66 -26.59
C LYS A 159 7.92 4.72 -25.11
N GLU A 160 7.10 5.33 -24.28
CA GLU A 160 7.34 5.44 -22.83
C GLU A 160 7.53 4.05 -22.18
N LYS A 161 6.69 3.07 -22.55
CA LYS A 161 6.79 1.71 -22.03
C LYS A 161 8.09 1.01 -22.45
N ILE A 162 8.54 1.23 -23.67
CA ILE A 162 9.83 0.69 -24.15
C ILE A 162 11.01 1.32 -23.41
N GLU A 163 10.96 2.61 -23.15
CA GLU A 163 12.00 3.33 -22.39
C GLU A 163 12.05 2.86 -20.94
N GLU A 164 10.90 2.65 -20.32
CA GLU A 164 10.80 2.07 -18.98
C GLU A 164 11.45 0.68 -18.92
N ALA A 165 11.12 -0.21 -19.86
CA ALA A 165 11.69 -1.54 -19.94
C ALA A 165 13.21 -1.52 -20.16
N ASN A 166 13.71 -0.62 -21.03
CA ASN A 166 15.15 -0.42 -21.23
C ASN A 166 15.85 0.04 -19.95
N THR A 167 15.28 1.01 -19.25
CA THR A 167 15.84 1.54 -18.02
C THR A 167 15.94 0.44 -16.96
N MET A 168 14.89 -0.36 -16.81
CA MET A 168 14.85 -1.43 -15.81
C MET A 168 15.88 -2.55 -16.15
N VAL A 169 15.95 -2.99 -17.39
CA VAL A 169 16.92 -4.03 -17.77
C VAL A 169 18.36 -3.55 -17.63
N ASN A 170 18.63 -2.29 -18.00
CA ASN A 170 19.96 -1.71 -17.84
C ASN A 170 20.36 -1.60 -16.36
N TYR A 171 19.42 -1.22 -15.48
CA TYR A 171 19.66 -1.23 -14.05
C TYR A 171 20.16 -2.60 -13.57
N TYR A 172 19.45 -3.70 -13.90
CA TYR A 172 19.83 -5.03 -13.44
C TYR A 172 21.08 -5.57 -14.12
N MET A 173 21.37 -5.17 -15.36
CA MET A 173 22.64 -5.49 -16.00
C MET A 173 23.85 -4.91 -15.27
N HIS A 174 23.70 -3.72 -14.70
CA HIS A 174 24.81 -3.07 -13.97
C HIS A 174 24.88 -3.51 -12.50
N ASN A 175 23.74 -3.80 -11.87
CA ASN A 175 23.64 -4.00 -10.43
C ASN A 175 23.42 -5.47 -10.01
N SER A 176 23.27 -6.41 -10.96
CA SER A 176 23.04 -7.82 -10.63
C SER A 176 24.11 -8.71 -11.23
N TYR A 177 24.86 -9.39 -10.37
CA TYR A 177 25.84 -10.35 -10.80
C TYR A 177 25.16 -11.54 -11.51
N ASN A 178 25.69 -11.94 -12.67
CA ASN A 178 25.16 -13.03 -13.49
C ASN A 178 23.74 -12.83 -14.06
N TYR A 179 23.26 -11.60 -14.20
CA TYR A 179 21.97 -11.34 -14.85
C TYR A 179 22.03 -11.62 -16.36
N TYR A 180 21.18 -12.54 -16.83
CA TYR A 180 21.07 -12.91 -18.24
C TYR A 180 19.98 -12.10 -18.95
N ALA A 181 20.35 -10.95 -19.52
CA ALA A 181 19.44 -9.98 -20.11
C ALA A 181 18.97 -10.31 -21.54
N LYS A 182 19.52 -11.31 -22.21
CA LYS A 182 19.28 -11.56 -23.65
C LYS A 182 17.79 -11.69 -24.00
N PRO A 183 16.98 -12.54 -23.34
CA PRO A 183 15.56 -12.68 -23.67
C PRO A 183 14.76 -11.38 -23.46
N THR A 184 15.06 -10.63 -22.39
CA THR A 184 14.42 -9.33 -22.14
C THR A 184 14.77 -8.32 -23.24
N LYS A 185 16.04 -8.28 -23.67
CA LYS A 185 16.48 -7.42 -24.79
C LYS A 185 15.85 -7.81 -26.13
N GLU A 186 15.59 -9.09 -26.36
CA GLU A 186 14.87 -9.57 -27.55
C GLU A 186 13.42 -9.04 -27.57
N LEU A 187 12.72 -9.09 -26.43
CA LEU A 187 11.39 -8.50 -26.28
C LEU A 187 11.39 -6.99 -26.54
N ILE A 188 12.35 -6.27 -25.97
CA ILE A 188 12.52 -4.82 -26.22
C ILE A 188 12.79 -4.55 -27.71
N SER A 189 13.60 -5.39 -28.36
CA SER A 189 13.89 -5.25 -29.79
C SER A 189 12.63 -5.50 -30.65
N GLN A 190 11.77 -6.45 -30.25
CA GLN A 190 10.47 -6.68 -30.90
C GLN A 190 9.54 -5.48 -30.70
N ALA A 191 9.47 -4.94 -29.47
CA ALA A 191 8.70 -3.75 -29.18
C ALA A 191 9.12 -2.56 -30.06
N LYS A 192 10.44 -2.30 -30.17
CA LYS A 192 10.99 -1.26 -31.05
C LYS A 192 10.67 -1.48 -32.54
N ARG A 193 10.66 -2.74 -33.01
CA ARG A 193 10.24 -3.05 -34.41
C ARG A 193 8.76 -2.72 -34.62
N ASN A 194 7.89 -3.09 -33.69
CA ASN A 194 6.47 -2.81 -33.79
C ASN A 194 6.19 -1.29 -33.70
N LEU A 195 6.89 -0.57 -32.82
CA LEU A 195 6.78 0.89 -32.73
C LEU A 195 7.15 1.57 -34.07
N ARG A 196 8.22 1.13 -34.74
CA ARG A 196 8.58 1.63 -36.08
C ARG A 196 7.50 1.34 -37.13
N LYS A 197 6.79 0.22 -37.06
CA LYS A 197 5.64 -0.08 -37.94
C LYS A 197 4.47 0.84 -37.65
N ALA A 198 4.18 1.12 -36.36
CA ALA A 198 3.15 2.07 -35.97
C ALA A 198 3.36 3.46 -36.57
N HIS A 199 4.59 3.97 -36.56
CA HIS A 199 4.92 5.27 -37.17
C HIS A 199 4.80 5.29 -38.71
N ARG A 200 4.97 4.15 -39.38
CA ARG A 200 4.96 4.07 -40.86
C ARG A 200 3.57 3.86 -41.46
N ASN A 201 2.62 3.38 -40.70
CA ASN A 201 1.31 2.98 -41.18
C ASN A 201 0.22 3.53 -40.24
N SER A 202 -0.36 4.67 -40.61
CA SER A 202 -1.40 5.33 -39.81
C SER A 202 -2.65 4.47 -39.64
N ALA A 203 -3.04 3.67 -40.62
CA ALA A 203 -4.23 2.79 -40.57
C ALA A 203 -4.09 1.67 -39.54
N SER A 204 -2.86 1.18 -39.30
CA SER A 204 -2.57 0.12 -38.33
C SER A 204 -1.73 0.61 -37.14
N ALA A 205 -1.63 1.92 -36.93
CA ALA A 205 -0.78 2.51 -35.91
C ALA A 205 -1.15 2.02 -34.51
N LYS A 206 -2.45 1.99 -34.18
CA LYS A 206 -2.96 1.49 -32.89
C LYS A 206 -2.56 0.05 -32.65
N GLU A 207 -2.78 -0.84 -33.62
CA GLU A 207 -2.46 -2.27 -33.51
C GLU A 207 -0.96 -2.49 -33.24
N PHE A 208 -0.09 -1.88 -34.06
CA PHE A 208 1.34 -2.02 -33.89
C PHE A 208 1.85 -1.38 -32.58
N ALA A 209 1.29 -0.25 -32.16
CA ALA A 209 1.63 0.37 -30.88
C ALA A 209 1.18 -0.53 -29.70
N GLN A 210 0.01 -1.13 -29.75
CA GLN A 210 -0.45 -2.11 -28.74
C GLN A 210 0.44 -3.34 -28.67
N LEU A 211 0.87 -3.90 -29.80
CA LEU A 211 1.86 -4.99 -29.85
C LEU A 211 3.22 -4.56 -29.27
N ALA A 212 3.62 -3.32 -29.53
CA ALA A 212 4.85 -2.78 -28.95
C ALA A 212 4.74 -2.65 -27.42
N MET A 213 3.62 -2.15 -26.90
CA MET A 213 3.34 -2.09 -25.45
C MET A 213 3.32 -3.48 -24.81
N GLN A 214 2.67 -4.46 -25.45
CA GLN A 214 2.64 -5.82 -24.95
C GLN A 214 4.06 -6.43 -24.84
N ASN A 215 4.88 -6.31 -25.88
CA ASN A 215 6.26 -6.77 -25.83
C ASN A 215 7.09 -6.03 -24.76
N ALA A 216 6.85 -4.73 -24.56
CA ALA A 216 7.54 -3.96 -23.53
C ALA A 216 7.08 -4.36 -22.11
N ASN A 217 5.79 -4.65 -21.91
CA ASN A 217 5.27 -5.18 -20.64
C ASN A 217 5.83 -6.57 -20.34
N ASP A 218 5.96 -7.43 -21.35
CA ASP A 218 6.62 -8.72 -21.19
C ASP A 218 8.11 -8.55 -20.85
N ALA A 219 8.76 -7.55 -21.43
CA ALA A 219 10.13 -7.20 -21.08
C ALA A 219 10.25 -6.70 -19.64
N LEU A 220 9.34 -5.84 -19.16
CA LEU A 220 9.29 -5.41 -17.76
C LEU A 220 9.13 -6.61 -16.81
N ALA A 221 8.22 -7.52 -17.12
CA ALA A 221 7.97 -8.71 -16.31
C ALA A 221 9.18 -9.65 -16.24
N THR A 222 10.06 -9.64 -17.25
CA THR A 222 11.28 -10.47 -17.31
C THR A 222 12.56 -9.72 -16.92
N ALA A 223 12.49 -8.40 -16.75
CA ALA A 223 13.67 -7.58 -16.44
C ALA A 223 14.21 -7.80 -15.03
N ILE A 224 13.36 -8.13 -14.07
CA ILE A 224 13.75 -8.30 -12.67
C ILE A 224 14.21 -9.75 -12.46
N PRO A 225 15.48 -9.98 -12.06
CA PRO A 225 16.01 -11.35 -11.87
C PRO A 225 15.37 -12.05 -10.66
N TYR A 226 15.35 -13.37 -10.69
CA TYR A 226 14.99 -14.19 -9.54
C TYR A 226 16.00 -14.00 -8.40
N LYS A 227 15.51 -13.90 -7.17
CA LYS A 227 16.32 -13.82 -5.94
C LYS A 227 15.99 -15.03 -5.05
N ALA A 228 16.94 -15.96 -4.91
CA ALA A 228 16.69 -17.25 -4.24
C ALA A 228 16.31 -17.08 -2.75
N ASN A 229 17.08 -16.28 -2.02
CA ASN A 229 16.95 -16.13 -0.56
C ASN A 229 16.00 -14.99 -0.14
N GLU A 230 15.09 -14.60 -1.01
CA GLU A 230 14.09 -13.58 -0.73
C GLU A 230 12.83 -14.20 -0.12
N LEU A 231 12.29 -13.57 0.92
CA LEU A 231 10.94 -13.91 1.38
C LEU A 231 9.94 -13.47 0.31
N LYS A 232 9.16 -14.41 -0.21
CA LYS A 232 8.05 -14.20 -1.16
C LYS A 232 6.77 -14.64 -0.46
N GLY A 233 6.17 -13.69 0.22
CA GLY A 233 5.05 -13.94 1.11
C GLY A 233 3.70 -13.56 0.51
N ILE A 234 2.66 -14.09 1.14
CA ILE A 234 1.28 -13.69 0.89
C ILE A 234 0.47 -13.77 2.18
N TRP A 235 -0.33 -12.72 2.45
CA TRP A 235 -1.36 -12.80 3.48
C TRP A 235 -2.56 -13.58 2.95
N ILE A 236 -3.07 -14.48 3.77
CA ILE A 236 -4.21 -15.32 3.41
C ILE A 236 -5.21 -15.42 4.55
N ARG A 237 -6.45 -15.05 4.24
CA ARG A 237 -7.63 -15.39 5.06
C ARG A 237 -8.11 -16.75 4.65
N PRO A 238 -8.06 -17.75 5.54
CA PRO A 238 -8.50 -19.08 5.20
C PRO A 238 -10.02 -19.10 4.98
N THR A 239 -10.43 -19.64 3.85
CA THR A 239 -11.85 -19.80 3.49
C THR A 239 -12.25 -21.25 3.34
N SER A 240 -11.28 -22.15 3.19
CA SER A 240 -11.55 -23.58 3.09
C SER A 240 -11.59 -24.26 4.46
N ASN A 241 -12.65 -25.00 4.69
CA ASN A 241 -12.83 -25.87 5.83
C ASN A 241 -12.59 -27.35 5.49
N SER A 242 -11.82 -27.67 4.46
CA SER A 242 -11.47 -29.00 4.04
C SER A 242 -9.99 -29.14 3.70
N GLU A 243 -9.40 -30.32 3.98
CA GLU A 243 -8.01 -30.61 3.63
C GLU A 243 -7.77 -30.46 2.12
N ALA A 244 -8.68 -30.93 1.27
CA ALA A 244 -8.56 -30.84 -0.18
C ALA A 244 -8.49 -29.37 -0.67
N GLY A 245 -9.32 -28.48 -0.10
CA GLY A 245 -9.28 -27.07 -0.45
C GLY A 245 -8.01 -26.36 0.02
N ILE A 246 -7.48 -26.72 1.18
CA ILE A 246 -6.19 -26.22 1.69
C ILE A 246 -5.04 -26.68 0.79
N ILE A 247 -5.04 -27.95 0.39
CA ILE A 247 -4.06 -28.50 -0.55
C ILE A 247 -4.08 -27.76 -1.88
N SER A 248 -5.26 -27.54 -2.46
CA SER A 248 -5.42 -26.80 -3.72
C SER A 248 -4.87 -25.38 -3.63
N ALA A 249 -5.14 -24.66 -2.53
CA ALA A 249 -4.61 -23.32 -2.31
C ALA A 249 -3.07 -23.33 -2.21
N LEU A 250 -2.51 -24.26 -1.47
CA LEU A 250 -1.05 -24.40 -1.31
C LEU A 250 -0.36 -24.81 -2.62
N ASP A 251 -0.97 -25.67 -3.44
CA ASP A 251 -0.44 -26.05 -4.76
C ASP A 251 -0.40 -24.83 -5.70
N LYS A 252 -1.46 -24.01 -5.70
CA LYS A 252 -1.49 -22.74 -6.44
C LYS A 252 -0.40 -21.78 -5.96
N LEU A 253 -0.20 -21.64 -4.66
CA LEU A 253 0.84 -20.78 -4.08
C LEU A 253 2.24 -21.28 -4.43
N LYS A 254 2.48 -22.58 -4.34
CA LYS A 254 3.76 -23.20 -4.74
C LYS A 254 4.08 -22.96 -6.21
N ALA A 255 3.09 -23.19 -7.08
CA ALA A 255 3.23 -22.93 -8.51
C ALA A 255 3.47 -21.44 -8.82
N SER A 256 2.99 -20.54 -7.96
CA SER A 256 3.23 -19.10 -8.07
C SER A 256 4.60 -18.65 -7.56
N GLY A 257 5.41 -19.56 -6.99
CA GLY A 257 6.74 -19.24 -6.44
C GLY A 257 6.69 -18.63 -5.03
N ILE A 258 5.54 -18.63 -4.37
CA ILE A 258 5.39 -18.21 -2.96
C ILE A 258 6.10 -19.23 -2.06
N ASN A 259 6.85 -18.74 -1.09
CA ASN A 259 7.60 -19.56 -0.14
C ASN A 259 7.22 -19.30 1.33
N ASN A 260 6.36 -18.32 1.60
CA ASN A 260 5.83 -18.02 2.92
C ASN A 260 4.35 -17.66 2.84
N VAL A 261 3.53 -18.24 3.70
CA VAL A 261 2.15 -17.80 3.93
C VAL A 261 2.06 -17.11 5.28
N PHE A 262 1.29 -16.03 5.33
CA PHE A 262 0.90 -15.32 6.54
C PHE A 262 -0.58 -15.63 6.75
N LEU A 263 -0.83 -16.67 7.54
CA LEU A 263 -2.15 -17.30 7.70
C LEU A 263 -2.92 -16.62 8.82
N GLU A 264 -4.05 -16.00 8.52
CA GLU A 264 -4.93 -15.37 9.50
C GLU A 264 -5.52 -16.43 10.42
N THR A 265 -4.94 -16.56 11.61
CA THR A 265 -5.15 -17.67 12.54
C THR A 265 -6.03 -17.28 13.72
N TYR A 266 -5.81 -16.08 14.26
CA TYR A 266 -6.71 -15.45 15.23
C TYR A 266 -7.15 -14.11 14.65
N PHE A 267 -8.42 -13.99 14.37
CA PHE A 267 -9.02 -12.80 13.79
C PHE A 267 -10.46 -12.59 14.26
N HIS A 268 -10.82 -11.34 14.40
CA HIS A 268 -12.15 -10.95 14.86
C HIS A 268 -12.57 -11.69 16.17
N GLY A 269 -11.59 -11.88 17.05
CA GLY A 269 -11.81 -12.54 18.35
C GLY A 269 -12.07 -14.05 18.27
N LYS A 270 -11.69 -14.72 17.19
CA LYS A 270 -11.91 -16.16 16.98
C LYS A 270 -10.68 -16.84 16.39
N THR A 271 -10.47 -18.09 16.72
CA THR A 271 -9.40 -18.93 16.16
C THR A 271 -9.90 -19.79 15.00
N ILE A 272 -9.01 -20.21 14.08
CA ILE A 272 -9.33 -21.17 13.02
C ILE A 272 -9.10 -22.64 13.47
N TYR A 273 -8.68 -22.84 14.71
CA TYR A 273 -8.41 -24.13 15.32
C TYR A 273 -9.17 -24.23 16.64
N PRO A 274 -9.47 -25.42 17.15
CA PRO A 274 -10.10 -25.58 18.46
C PRO A 274 -9.10 -25.20 19.57
N SER A 275 -9.41 -24.08 20.26
CA SER A 275 -8.55 -23.48 21.27
C SER A 275 -9.05 -23.81 22.69
N GLU A 276 -8.21 -24.47 23.49
CA GLU A 276 -8.47 -24.67 24.90
C GLU A 276 -8.38 -23.35 25.70
N VAL A 277 -7.52 -22.45 25.30
CA VAL A 277 -7.44 -21.12 25.92
C VAL A 277 -8.75 -20.35 25.77
N MET A 278 -9.29 -20.26 24.55
CA MET A 278 -10.61 -19.63 24.32
C MET A 278 -11.70 -20.28 25.22
N LYS A 279 -11.76 -21.59 25.26
CA LYS A 279 -12.71 -22.34 26.07
C LYS A 279 -12.54 -22.08 27.58
N ASN A 280 -11.30 -22.04 28.07
CA ASN A 280 -11.02 -21.83 29.50
C ASN A 280 -11.40 -20.43 29.97
N TYR A 281 -11.34 -19.44 29.07
CA TYR A 281 -11.83 -18.08 29.34
C TYR A 281 -13.35 -17.91 29.14
N GLY A 282 -14.07 -19.00 28.74
CA GLY A 282 -15.51 -18.98 28.50
C GLY A 282 -15.92 -18.40 27.15
N PHE A 283 -14.98 -18.28 26.20
CA PHE A 283 -15.23 -17.74 24.87
C PHE A 283 -15.55 -18.85 23.86
N THR A 284 -16.04 -18.44 22.67
CA THR A 284 -16.22 -19.38 21.54
C THR A 284 -14.88 -20.02 21.18
N GLU A 285 -14.75 -21.33 21.33
CA GLU A 285 -13.48 -22.05 21.18
C GLU A 285 -12.88 -22.04 19.77
N GLN A 286 -13.72 -21.84 18.75
CA GLN A 286 -13.32 -21.83 17.34
C GLN A 286 -14.33 -21.07 16.50
N ASN A 287 -13.88 -20.48 15.40
CA ASN A 287 -14.77 -19.89 14.40
C ASN A 287 -15.70 -20.97 13.82
N GLU A 288 -17.00 -20.71 13.81
CA GLU A 288 -18.04 -21.64 13.37
C GLU A 288 -17.81 -22.23 11.97
N HIS A 289 -17.20 -21.46 11.07
CA HIS A 289 -16.88 -21.92 9.72
C HIS A 289 -15.90 -23.11 9.72
N PHE A 290 -15.04 -23.20 10.72
CA PHE A 290 -14.01 -24.24 10.84
C PHE A 290 -14.34 -25.30 11.90
N LYS A 291 -15.53 -25.25 12.49
CA LYS A 291 -15.91 -26.17 13.57
C LYS A 291 -15.75 -27.63 13.16
N GLY A 292 -15.11 -28.39 14.03
CA GLY A 292 -14.88 -29.82 13.82
C GLY A 292 -13.65 -30.19 12.98
N ILE A 293 -12.87 -29.18 12.53
CA ILE A 293 -11.61 -29.39 11.81
C ILE A 293 -10.50 -28.57 12.43
N ASP A 294 -9.32 -29.14 12.64
CA ASP A 294 -8.13 -28.40 13.04
C ASP A 294 -7.44 -27.85 11.79
N THR A 295 -7.97 -26.72 11.32
CA THR A 295 -7.54 -26.06 10.08
C THR A 295 -6.07 -25.65 10.15
N LEU A 296 -5.59 -25.17 11.31
CA LEU A 296 -4.20 -24.73 11.47
C LEU A 296 -3.22 -25.90 11.34
N ALA A 297 -3.52 -27.04 11.96
CA ALA A 297 -2.70 -28.24 11.85
C ALA A 297 -2.56 -28.70 10.39
N ILE A 298 -3.65 -28.67 9.62
CA ILE A 298 -3.63 -29.04 8.19
C ILE A 298 -2.79 -28.06 7.38
N TRP A 299 -2.97 -26.74 7.59
CA TRP A 299 -2.18 -25.72 6.88
C TRP A 299 -0.68 -25.91 7.10
N ILE A 300 -0.23 -26.07 8.34
CA ILE A 300 1.20 -26.24 8.67
C ILE A 300 1.74 -27.53 8.03
N LYS A 301 1.05 -28.66 8.25
CA LYS A 301 1.45 -29.97 7.69
C LYS A 301 1.61 -29.93 6.16
N GLU A 302 0.60 -29.41 5.47
CA GLU A 302 0.56 -29.43 4.01
C GLU A 302 1.46 -28.35 3.38
N ALA A 303 1.66 -27.20 4.04
CA ALA A 303 2.61 -26.19 3.63
C ALA A 303 4.06 -26.69 3.71
N HIS A 304 4.43 -27.34 4.82
CA HIS A 304 5.78 -27.90 5.01
C HIS A 304 6.12 -28.97 3.97
N LYS A 305 5.19 -29.81 3.55
CA LYS A 305 5.40 -30.78 2.43
C LYS A 305 5.77 -30.07 1.11
N ARG A 306 5.40 -28.80 0.96
CA ARG A 306 5.67 -27.98 -0.24
C ARG A 306 6.86 -27.03 -0.06
N ASN A 307 7.58 -27.11 1.06
CA ASN A 307 8.61 -26.14 1.46
C ASN A 307 8.07 -24.70 1.48
N ILE A 308 6.85 -24.51 1.97
CA ILE A 308 6.24 -23.22 2.27
C ILE A 308 6.22 -23.07 3.78
N LYS A 309 6.74 -21.94 4.27
CA LYS A 309 6.70 -21.57 5.68
C LYS A 309 5.36 -20.98 6.05
N VAL A 310 4.91 -21.25 7.28
CA VAL A 310 3.65 -20.74 7.83
C VAL A 310 3.95 -19.75 8.94
N ASN A 311 3.59 -18.49 8.71
CA ASN A 311 3.62 -17.42 9.70
C ASN A 311 2.18 -17.18 10.19
N ILE A 312 2.00 -17.17 11.49
CA ILE A 312 0.69 -16.93 12.11
C ILE A 312 0.37 -15.45 11.99
N TRP A 313 -0.63 -15.08 11.20
CA TRP A 313 -1.17 -13.72 11.19
C TRP A 313 -2.18 -13.62 12.33
N PHE A 314 -1.87 -12.74 13.30
CA PHE A 314 -2.55 -12.65 14.59
C PHE A 314 -3.01 -11.21 14.82
N GLU A 315 -4.34 -10.97 14.76
CA GLU A 315 -4.97 -9.67 15.02
C GLU A 315 -5.10 -9.47 16.54
N ALA A 316 -4.09 -8.88 17.19
CA ALA A 316 -3.99 -8.86 18.65
C ALA A 316 -5.18 -8.16 19.34
N PHE A 317 -5.33 -6.85 19.17
CA PHE A 317 -6.34 -6.08 19.92
C PHE A 317 -7.62 -5.79 19.15
N TYR A 318 -7.75 -6.24 17.92
CA TYR A 318 -8.93 -6.01 17.07
C TYR A 318 -9.89 -7.21 17.08
N LEU A 319 -11.17 -6.95 17.31
CA LEU A 319 -12.20 -8.00 17.41
C LEU A 319 -13.21 -7.99 16.25
N GLY A 320 -12.92 -7.24 15.18
CA GLY A 320 -13.86 -7.10 14.06
C GLY A 320 -15.06 -6.22 14.37
N ASN A 321 -16.01 -6.20 13.44
CA ASN A 321 -17.19 -5.32 13.50
C ASN A 321 -18.52 -6.08 13.68
N LYS A 322 -18.47 -7.35 14.01
CA LYS A 322 -19.68 -8.13 14.31
C LYS A 322 -20.13 -7.85 15.74
N PRO A 323 -21.45 -7.86 16.00
CA PRO A 323 -21.97 -7.72 17.36
C PRO A 323 -21.32 -8.70 18.32
N GLN A 324 -21.01 -8.23 19.53
CA GLN A 324 -20.44 -9.03 20.59
C GLN A 324 -21.59 -9.63 21.41
N THR A 325 -21.98 -10.84 21.08
CA THR A 325 -23.10 -11.56 21.72
C THR A 325 -22.67 -12.96 22.18
N ASP A 326 -23.47 -13.56 23.01
CA ASP A 326 -23.30 -14.93 23.51
C ASP A 326 -21.93 -15.13 24.19
N THR A 327 -21.08 -15.98 23.60
CA THR A 327 -19.73 -16.29 24.06
C THR A 327 -18.64 -15.49 23.33
N ALA A 328 -19.00 -14.39 22.66
CA ALA A 328 -18.01 -13.46 22.14
C ALA A 328 -17.23 -12.78 23.29
N ILE A 329 -15.97 -12.41 23.03
CA ILE A 329 -15.06 -11.93 24.07
C ILE A 329 -15.66 -10.78 24.88
N LEU A 330 -16.19 -9.75 24.22
CA LEU A 330 -16.76 -8.58 24.93
C LEU A 330 -18.21 -8.78 25.40
N ALA A 331 -18.86 -9.90 25.08
CA ALA A 331 -20.11 -10.28 25.73
C ALA A 331 -19.83 -10.92 27.10
N VAL A 332 -18.75 -11.70 27.20
CA VAL A 332 -18.33 -12.35 28.46
C VAL A 332 -17.51 -11.41 29.35
N LYS A 333 -16.68 -10.56 28.73
CA LYS A 333 -15.75 -9.63 29.38
C LYS A 333 -15.92 -8.19 28.83
N PRO A 334 -17.05 -7.53 29.09
CA PRO A 334 -17.30 -6.18 28.57
C PRO A 334 -16.27 -5.15 29.06
N GLU A 335 -15.70 -5.34 30.26
CA GLU A 335 -14.64 -4.52 30.85
C GLU A 335 -13.30 -4.58 30.10
N TRP A 336 -13.13 -5.50 29.17
CA TRP A 336 -11.96 -5.57 28.29
C TRP A 336 -12.06 -4.63 27.07
N SER A 337 -13.24 -4.02 26.84
CA SER A 337 -13.45 -3.11 25.72
C SER A 337 -12.61 -1.84 25.86
N ASN A 338 -11.91 -1.48 24.79
CA ASN A 338 -11.25 -0.19 24.72
C ASN A 338 -12.30 0.93 24.64
N LEU A 339 -12.09 2.02 25.35
CA LEU A 339 -13.01 3.16 25.42
C LEU A 339 -12.32 4.44 24.97
N ASN A 340 -13.06 5.29 24.27
CA ASN A 340 -12.60 6.64 23.95
C ASN A 340 -13.07 7.64 25.04
N LEU A 341 -12.51 8.84 25.04
CA LEU A 341 -12.82 9.87 26.04
C LEU A 341 -14.32 10.19 26.09
N LYS A 342 -15.01 10.22 24.95
CA LYS A 342 -16.47 10.49 24.90
C LYS A 342 -17.28 9.42 25.61
N ASN A 343 -16.84 8.17 25.54
CA ASN A 343 -17.54 7.01 26.08
C ASN A 343 -16.78 6.38 27.27
N LYS A 344 -15.97 7.16 27.99
CA LYS A 344 -15.11 6.70 29.09
C LYS A 344 -15.84 6.02 30.25
N ASP A 345 -17.12 6.28 30.40
CA ASP A 345 -17.96 5.72 31.46
C ASP A 345 -18.97 4.67 30.91
N SER A 346 -18.74 4.15 29.69
CA SER A 346 -19.62 3.17 29.08
C SER A 346 -19.43 1.80 29.75
N GLU A 347 -20.55 1.18 30.13
CA GLU A 347 -20.59 -0.21 30.64
C GLU A 347 -20.76 -1.24 29.50
N VAL A 348 -20.93 -0.78 28.27
CA VAL A 348 -21.08 -1.64 27.08
C VAL A 348 -19.91 -1.42 26.12
N PRO A 349 -19.55 -2.44 25.33
CA PRO A 349 -18.47 -2.32 24.34
C PRO A 349 -18.70 -1.19 23.34
N VAL A 350 -17.64 -0.44 23.03
CA VAL A 350 -17.67 0.73 22.13
C VAL A 350 -16.94 0.42 20.83
N THR A 351 -17.55 0.81 19.70
CA THR A 351 -16.95 0.63 18.36
C THR A 351 -16.21 1.88 17.90
N SER A 352 -15.19 1.67 17.09
CA SER A 352 -14.47 2.75 16.40
C SER A 352 -14.99 2.94 14.98
N VAL A 353 -15.61 4.10 14.70
CA VAL A 353 -16.14 4.44 13.37
C VAL A 353 -15.02 4.47 12.31
N SER A 354 -13.85 4.99 12.67
CA SER A 354 -12.69 5.07 11.79
C SER A 354 -12.05 3.69 11.47
N GLU A 355 -12.44 2.64 12.21
CA GLU A 355 -12.01 1.26 12.02
C GLU A 355 -13.19 0.36 11.59
N HIS A 356 -14.01 0.86 10.66
CA HIS A 356 -15.19 0.14 10.12
C HIS A 356 -16.20 -0.32 11.18
N ASN A 357 -16.41 0.46 12.23
CA ASN A 357 -17.21 0.13 13.41
C ASN A 357 -16.69 -1.12 14.16
N GLY A 358 -15.37 -1.31 14.16
CA GLY A 358 -14.72 -2.43 14.85
C GLY A 358 -14.58 -2.21 16.34
N TYR A 359 -14.61 -3.32 17.08
CA TYR A 359 -14.31 -3.40 18.51
C TYR A 359 -12.83 -3.64 18.75
N PHE A 360 -12.33 -3.10 19.86
CA PHE A 360 -10.94 -3.29 20.26
C PHE A 360 -10.86 -3.67 21.74
N LEU A 361 -9.92 -4.54 22.06
CA LEU A 361 -9.49 -4.80 23.43
C LEU A 361 -8.63 -3.64 23.95
N ASP A 362 -8.63 -3.42 25.26
CA ASP A 362 -7.76 -2.45 25.91
C ASP A 362 -6.35 -3.00 26.12
N PRO A 363 -5.30 -2.47 25.45
CA PRO A 363 -3.93 -2.92 25.64
C PRO A 363 -3.39 -2.69 27.07
N SER A 364 -4.00 -1.79 27.84
CA SER A 364 -3.56 -1.50 29.22
C SER A 364 -4.02 -2.57 30.22
N ASN A 365 -5.10 -3.31 29.90
CA ASN A 365 -5.66 -4.31 30.80
C ASN A 365 -4.75 -5.56 30.87
N PRO A 366 -4.23 -5.93 32.07
CA PRO A 366 -3.35 -7.09 32.22
C PRO A 366 -4.02 -8.40 31.87
N GLU A 367 -5.32 -8.59 32.16
CA GLU A 367 -6.05 -9.81 31.79
C GLU A 367 -6.12 -9.99 30.28
N VAL A 368 -6.28 -8.89 29.52
CA VAL A 368 -6.24 -8.89 28.05
C VAL A 368 -4.86 -9.33 27.55
N GLN A 369 -3.80 -8.76 28.14
CA GLN A 369 -2.43 -9.12 27.75
C GLN A 369 -2.13 -10.59 28.07
N ASP A 370 -2.57 -11.09 29.23
CA ASP A 370 -2.35 -12.47 29.62
C ASP A 370 -3.13 -13.44 28.72
N PHE A 371 -4.41 -13.16 28.45
CA PHE A 371 -5.22 -13.93 27.50
C PHE A 371 -4.58 -14.04 26.11
N LEU A 372 -4.15 -12.91 25.53
CA LEU A 372 -3.51 -12.92 24.20
C LEU A 372 -2.14 -13.62 24.23
N THR A 373 -1.40 -13.50 25.32
CA THR A 373 -0.13 -14.22 25.51
C THR A 373 -0.35 -15.73 25.65
N ASP A 374 -1.40 -16.15 26.35
CA ASP A 374 -1.79 -17.57 26.47
C ASP A 374 -2.17 -18.18 25.13
N LEU A 375 -2.90 -17.45 24.27
CA LEU A 375 -3.20 -17.87 22.89
C LEU A 375 -1.91 -18.06 22.07
N VAL A 376 -0.98 -17.11 22.14
CA VAL A 376 0.32 -17.22 21.45
C VAL A 376 1.09 -18.45 21.96
N LYS A 377 1.12 -18.66 23.28
CA LYS A 377 1.76 -19.82 23.90
C LYS A 377 1.11 -21.14 23.47
N GLU A 378 -0.23 -21.20 23.41
CA GLU A 378 -0.97 -22.37 22.92
C GLU A 378 -0.57 -22.72 21.49
N ILE A 379 -0.58 -21.71 20.58
CA ILE A 379 -0.21 -21.91 19.17
C ILE A 379 1.23 -22.42 19.06
N ILE A 380 2.18 -21.79 19.75
CA ILE A 380 3.59 -22.19 19.73
C ILE A 380 3.75 -23.64 20.20
N THR A 381 3.14 -23.99 21.33
CA THR A 381 3.31 -25.30 21.97
C THR A 381 2.69 -26.41 21.15
N LYS A 382 1.48 -26.16 20.59
CA LYS A 382 0.69 -27.18 19.90
C LYS A 382 1.08 -27.37 18.44
N TYR A 383 1.46 -26.26 17.74
CA TYR A 383 1.59 -26.28 16.28
C TYR A 383 2.99 -25.99 15.75
N GLN A 384 3.87 -25.36 16.53
CA GLN A 384 5.24 -25.02 16.16
C GLN A 384 5.34 -24.35 14.77
N PRO A 385 4.70 -23.17 14.57
CA PRO A 385 4.75 -22.45 13.30
C PRO A 385 6.17 -21.91 13.02
N ASP A 386 6.45 -21.53 11.77
CA ASP A 386 7.73 -20.92 11.38
C ASP A 386 7.89 -19.48 11.89
N GLY A 387 6.79 -18.77 12.10
CA GLY A 387 6.80 -17.39 12.56
C GLY A 387 5.45 -16.89 13.05
N PHE A 388 5.49 -15.72 13.68
CA PHE A 388 4.32 -14.89 13.98
C PHE A 388 4.40 -13.57 13.24
N ASN A 389 3.24 -13.10 12.79
CA ASN A 389 3.03 -11.79 12.23
C ASN A 389 1.93 -11.08 13.02
N PHE A 390 2.32 -10.27 13.99
CA PHE A 390 1.40 -9.56 14.85
C PHE A 390 0.81 -8.36 14.13
N ASP A 391 -0.50 -8.35 14.01
CA ASP A 391 -1.28 -7.25 13.45
C ASP A 391 -2.16 -6.62 14.54
N TYR A 392 -2.64 -5.41 14.26
CA TYR A 392 -3.45 -4.65 15.20
C TYR A 392 -2.84 -4.52 16.62
N CYS A 393 -1.50 -4.58 16.72
CA CYS A 393 -0.79 -4.22 17.95
C CYS A 393 -0.75 -2.70 18.09
N ARG A 394 -1.91 -2.14 18.40
CA ARG A 394 -2.17 -0.70 18.42
C ARG A 394 -3.53 -0.39 19.03
N TYR A 395 -3.71 0.89 19.34
CA TYR A 395 -5.04 1.41 19.65
C TYR A 395 -5.87 1.64 18.37
N PRO A 396 -7.20 1.80 18.48
CA PRO A 396 -8.03 2.29 17.39
C PRO A 396 -7.53 3.63 16.89
N GLN A 397 -7.77 3.95 15.62
CA GLN A 397 -7.34 5.22 15.06
C GLN A 397 -7.93 6.40 15.83
N SER A 398 -7.04 7.24 16.33
CA SER A 398 -7.34 8.55 16.89
C SER A 398 -7.23 9.63 15.82
N ILE A 399 -7.92 10.77 16.03
CA ILE A 399 -7.67 11.97 15.23
C ILE A 399 -6.37 12.61 15.73
N ALA A 400 -5.51 13.05 14.82
CA ALA A 400 -4.28 13.74 15.19
C ALA A 400 -4.60 15.02 15.98
N SER A 401 -3.77 15.31 16.95
CA SER A 401 -3.95 16.36 17.93
C SER A 401 -4.16 17.78 17.38
N LYS A 402 -3.64 18.06 16.17
CA LYS A 402 -3.81 19.34 15.49
C LYS A 402 -5.25 19.62 14.99
N TYR A 403 -6.15 18.65 15.07
CA TYR A 403 -7.53 18.80 14.61
C TYR A 403 -8.48 18.98 15.79
N ALA A 404 -9.52 19.79 15.59
CA ALA A 404 -10.57 19.99 16.59
C ALA A 404 -11.27 18.65 16.94
N GLY A 405 -11.56 18.45 18.22
CA GLY A 405 -12.21 17.22 18.70
C GLY A 405 -11.32 15.99 18.85
N TYR A 406 -10.00 16.12 18.64
CA TYR A 406 -9.06 15.00 18.76
C TYR A 406 -9.15 14.28 20.12
N ALA A 407 -9.29 15.02 21.22
CA ALA A 407 -9.37 14.45 22.57
C ALA A 407 -10.56 13.50 22.72
N GLN A 408 -11.71 13.84 22.17
CA GLN A 408 -12.93 13.03 22.22
C GLN A 408 -12.83 11.74 21.40
N SER A 409 -11.99 11.75 20.39
CA SER A 409 -11.74 10.58 19.52
C SER A 409 -10.51 9.79 19.94
N ASN A 410 -9.84 10.17 21.02
CA ASN A 410 -8.70 9.45 21.57
C ASN A 410 -9.17 8.22 22.37
N TRP A 411 -8.36 7.16 22.37
CA TRP A 411 -8.68 5.86 22.95
C TRP A 411 -7.80 5.53 24.16
N GLY A 412 -8.22 4.54 24.95
CA GLY A 412 -7.50 4.08 26.15
C GLY A 412 -8.07 4.63 27.45
N TYR A 413 -9.27 5.23 27.46
CA TYR A 413 -9.87 5.86 28.63
C TYR A 413 -10.71 4.89 29.47
N THR A 414 -10.34 3.61 29.53
CA THR A 414 -10.97 2.64 30.44
C THR A 414 -10.70 2.99 31.89
N LYS A 415 -11.55 2.53 32.78
CA LYS A 415 -11.36 2.77 34.21
C LYS A 415 -9.99 2.26 34.69
N TYR A 416 -9.58 1.06 34.24
CA TYR A 416 -8.28 0.50 34.57
C TYR A 416 -7.12 1.40 34.17
N ALA A 417 -7.08 1.82 32.90
CA ALA A 417 -6.01 2.69 32.39
C ALA A 417 -5.93 4.03 33.13
N ARG A 418 -7.09 4.62 33.43
CA ARG A 418 -7.18 5.90 34.14
C ARG A 418 -6.69 5.79 35.58
N ASP A 419 -7.12 4.75 36.30
CA ASP A 419 -6.71 4.53 37.69
C ASP A 419 -5.22 4.24 37.82
N GLU A 420 -4.67 3.40 36.94
CA GLU A 420 -3.23 3.10 36.92
C GLU A 420 -2.42 4.36 36.57
N PHE A 421 -2.82 5.08 35.52
CA PHE A 421 -2.14 6.32 35.12
C PHE A 421 -2.18 7.38 36.25
N LYS A 422 -3.33 7.57 36.88
CA LYS A 422 -3.48 8.47 38.02
C LYS A 422 -2.57 8.06 39.19
N THR A 423 -2.43 6.77 39.44
CA THR A 423 -1.55 6.26 40.49
C THR A 423 -0.07 6.60 40.19
N ILE A 424 0.34 6.51 38.92
CA ILE A 424 1.74 6.74 38.50
C ILE A 424 2.04 8.24 38.38
N TYR A 425 1.14 9.02 37.79
CA TYR A 425 1.40 10.41 37.39
C TYR A 425 0.61 11.45 38.20
N GLY A 426 -0.24 11.01 39.14
CA GLY A 426 -0.97 11.88 40.05
C GLY A 426 -2.20 12.58 39.49
N GLN A 427 -2.53 12.39 38.20
CA GLN A 427 -3.64 13.06 37.52
C GLN A 427 -4.45 12.08 36.65
N ASP A 428 -5.79 12.17 36.67
CA ASP A 428 -6.63 11.39 35.76
C ASP A 428 -6.47 11.91 34.32
N PRO A 429 -6.27 11.06 33.32
CA PRO A 429 -6.08 11.49 31.94
C PRO A 429 -7.30 12.24 31.34
N ILE A 430 -8.47 12.16 31.94
CA ILE A 430 -9.64 12.98 31.51
C ILE A 430 -9.49 14.47 31.81
N ASP A 431 -8.64 14.83 32.79
CA ASP A 431 -8.42 16.19 33.26
C ASP A 431 -7.14 16.82 32.67
N ILE A 432 -6.48 16.12 31.71
CA ILE A 432 -5.20 16.57 31.14
C ILE A 432 -5.44 17.57 30.01
N THR A 433 -4.70 18.68 30.07
CA THR A 433 -4.66 19.64 28.96
C THR A 433 -3.71 19.17 27.87
N TYR A 434 -4.16 19.23 26.63
CA TYR A 434 -3.36 18.91 25.45
C TYR A 434 -2.10 19.77 25.37
N GLY A 435 -0.99 19.16 24.91
CA GLY A 435 0.29 19.84 24.71
C GLY A 435 1.09 20.06 26.00
N THR A 436 0.60 19.60 27.14
CA THR A 436 1.37 19.60 28.40
C THR A 436 2.30 18.39 28.49
N LYS A 437 3.23 18.42 29.45
CA LYS A 437 4.07 17.26 29.73
C LYS A 437 3.25 16.03 30.10
N VAL A 438 2.23 16.19 30.95
CA VAL A 438 1.37 15.09 31.39
C VAL A 438 0.57 14.49 30.23
N TRP A 439 0.23 15.27 29.19
CA TRP A 439 -0.33 14.74 27.95
C TRP A 439 0.68 13.83 27.23
N SER A 440 1.94 14.24 27.14
CA SER A 440 2.99 13.40 26.56
C SER A 440 3.21 12.12 27.37
N ASP A 441 3.11 12.21 28.69
CA ASP A 441 3.20 11.06 29.59
C ASP A 441 2.02 10.09 29.36
N TRP A 442 0.79 10.61 29.09
CA TRP A 442 -0.38 9.80 28.73
C TRP A 442 -0.21 9.09 27.38
N ASP A 443 0.31 9.78 26.37
CA ASP A 443 0.63 9.16 25.09
C ASP A 443 1.69 8.05 25.25
N ASN A 444 2.75 8.30 25.99
CA ASN A 444 3.80 7.32 26.26
C ASN A 444 3.25 6.12 27.04
N TYR A 445 2.45 6.34 28.09
CA TYR A 445 1.81 5.27 28.85
C TYR A 445 1.06 4.30 27.93
N ARG A 446 0.25 4.79 26.99
CA ARG A 446 -0.50 3.96 26.06
C ARG A 446 0.41 3.20 25.10
N ARG A 447 1.45 3.85 24.58
CA ARG A 447 2.48 3.23 23.72
C ARG A 447 3.23 2.13 24.47
N ASP A 448 3.57 2.38 25.72
CA ASP A 448 4.26 1.42 26.57
C ASP A 448 3.42 0.18 26.83
N LYS A 449 2.09 0.29 26.95
CA LYS A 449 1.20 -0.88 27.09
C LYS A 449 1.20 -1.77 25.85
N VAL A 450 1.19 -1.20 24.65
CA VAL A 450 1.35 -1.98 23.41
C VAL A 450 2.76 -2.58 23.32
N THR A 451 3.78 -1.81 23.65
CA THR A 451 5.19 -2.26 23.65
C THR A 451 5.41 -3.38 24.66
N LEU A 452 4.75 -3.32 25.83
CA LEU A 452 4.81 -4.39 26.84
C LEU A 452 4.28 -5.72 26.29
N PHE A 453 3.14 -5.70 25.58
CA PHE A 453 2.62 -6.89 24.91
C PHE A 453 3.61 -7.45 23.90
N ILE A 454 4.14 -6.61 23.01
CA ILE A 454 5.14 -7.01 22.01
C ILE A 454 6.39 -7.59 22.69
N SER A 455 6.87 -7.04 23.80
CA SER A 455 8.02 -7.57 24.51
C SER A 455 7.76 -8.95 25.13
N LYS A 456 6.57 -9.15 25.70
CA LYS A 456 6.13 -10.46 26.27
C LYS A 456 6.12 -11.55 25.19
N VAL A 457 5.43 -11.28 24.07
CA VAL A 457 5.33 -12.26 22.97
C VAL A 457 6.65 -12.45 22.22
N SER A 458 7.49 -11.41 22.17
CA SER A 458 8.86 -11.50 21.64
C SER A 458 9.69 -12.50 22.42
N LYS A 459 9.70 -12.38 23.75
CA LYS A 459 10.43 -13.32 24.62
C LYS A 459 9.94 -14.75 24.38
N LEU A 460 8.63 -14.95 24.34
CA LEU A 460 8.02 -16.28 24.13
C LEU A 460 8.40 -16.88 22.76
N CYS A 461 8.35 -16.09 21.68
CA CYS A 461 8.75 -16.54 20.35
C CYS A 461 10.25 -16.89 20.30
N ARG A 462 11.12 -16.05 20.88
CA ARG A 462 12.58 -16.28 20.88
C ARG A 462 12.98 -17.53 21.68
N ASP A 463 12.36 -17.74 22.82
CA ASP A 463 12.61 -18.93 23.65
C ASP A 463 12.27 -20.23 22.87
N ASN A 464 11.37 -20.13 21.88
CA ASN A 464 10.96 -21.23 21.02
C ASN A 464 11.54 -21.19 19.60
N LYS A 465 12.48 -20.26 19.29
CA LYS A 465 13.13 -20.10 17.98
C LYS A 465 12.17 -19.76 16.83
N ILE A 466 11.09 -19.08 17.13
CA ILE A 466 10.06 -18.66 16.18
C ILE A 466 10.33 -17.22 15.75
N THR A 467 10.31 -16.96 14.45
CA THR A 467 10.49 -15.61 13.90
C THR A 467 9.31 -14.72 14.26
N ILE A 468 9.58 -13.51 14.73
CA ILE A 468 8.57 -12.52 15.07
C ILE A 468 8.59 -11.34 14.11
N THR A 469 7.45 -11.05 13.51
CA THR A 469 7.24 -9.90 12.63
C THR A 469 6.02 -9.10 13.07
N ALA A 470 5.96 -7.81 12.72
CA ALA A 470 4.83 -6.96 13.07
C ALA A 470 4.34 -6.14 11.88
N VAL A 471 3.02 -6.06 11.73
CA VAL A 471 2.34 -5.17 10.79
C VAL A 471 2.32 -3.76 11.37
N VAL A 472 2.84 -2.79 10.62
CA VAL A 472 2.98 -1.42 11.10
C VAL A 472 2.58 -0.39 10.03
N PHE A 473 2.15 0.79 10.49
CA PHE A 473 2.00 1.94 9.62
C PHE A 473 3.37 2.56 9.32
N PRO A 474 3.72 2.77 8.03
CA PRO A 474 5.09 3.15 7.67
C PRO A 474 5.49 4.56 8.15
N ASN A 475 4.55 5.51 8.21
CA ASN A 475 4.84 6.84 8.71
C ASN A 475 4.91 6.83 10.24
N ARG A 476 6.11 7.06 10.80
CA ARG A 476 6.36 7.00 12.24
C ARG A 476 5.50 7.99 13.04
N THR A 477 5.41 9.22 12.60
CA THR A 477 4.61 10.25 13.30
C THR A 477 3.14 9.84 13.35
N MET A 478 2.57 9.41 12.23
CA MET A 478 1.19 8.93 12.16
C MET A 478 0.99 7.68 13.05
N ALA A 479 1.93 6.73 13.03
CA ALA A 479 1.85 5.53 13.86
C ALA A 479 1.85 5.88 15.36
N LEU A 480 2.70 6.81 15.79
CA LEU A 480 2.76 7.28 17.17
C LEU A 480 1.52 8.06 17.60
N GLU A 481 1.11 9.06 16.80
CA GLU A 481 0.07 10.02 17.20
C GLU A 481 -1.35 9.44 17.05
N THR A 482 -1.60 8.66 16.01
CA THR A 482 -2.96 8.21 15.68
C THR A 482 -3.23 6.76 16.02
N LYS A 483 -2.19 5.93 16.23
CA LYS A 483 -2.30 4.48 16.47
C LYS A 483 -1.68 4.02 17.78
N GLN A 484 -0.91 4.87 18.45
CA GLN A 484 -0.10 4.50 19.63
C GLN A 484 0.82 3.30 19.35
N GLN A 485 1.39 3.25 18.14
CA GLN A 485 2.24 2.17 17.65
C GLN A 485 3.68 2.64 17.57
N ASP A 486 4.48 2.38 18.60
CA ASP A 486 5.89 2.78 18.67
C ASP A 486 6.81 1.68 18.15
N TRP A 487 6.71 1.41 16.86
CA TRP A 487 7.52 0.38 16.22
C TRP A 487 9.02 0.70 16.18
N SER A 488 9.44 1.96 16.28
CA SER A 488 10.85 2.32 16.40
C SER A 488 11.45 1.74 17.69
N THR A 489 10.77 1.91 18.83
CA THR A 489 11.16 1.32 20.11
C THR A 489 11.21 -0.22 20.03
N TRP A 490 10.28 -0.87 19.31
CA TRP A 490 10.33 -2.33 19.14
C TRP A 490 11.57 -2.78 18.35
N SER A 491 11.97 -2.01 17.36
CA SER A 491 13.17 -2.22 16.55
C SER A 491 14.44 -2.05 17.39
N ASP A 492 14.54 -0.95 18.15
CA ASP A 492 15.72 -0.61 18.94
C ASP A 492 15.98 -1.63 20.04
N ASN A 493 14.91 -2.12 20.70
CA ASN A 493 14.99 -3.15 21.72
C ASN A 493 15.05 -4.58 21.15
N ASN A 494 15.08 -4.73 19.82
CA ASN A 494 15.14 -6.01 19.15
C ASN A 494 13.97 -6.94 19.52
N TYR A 495 12.76 -6.37 19.72
CA TYR A 495 11.56 -7.15 20.01
C TYR A 495 10.98 -7.84 18.79
N VAL A 496 11.29 -7.37 17.58
CA VAL A 496 10.86 -7.95 16.31
C VAL A 496 12.06 -8.24 15.40
N ASP A 497 11.96 -9.29 14.60
CA ASP A 497 12.99 -9.65 13.61
C ASP A 497 12.78 -8.90 12.30
N ALA A 498 11.53 -8.54 11.98
CA ALA A 498 11.20 -7.74 10.82
C ALA A 498 9.89 -6.98 10.97
N PHE A 499 9.74 -5.91 10.20
CA PHE A 499 8.46 -5.24 9.97
C PHE A 499 7.86 -5.65 8.63
N THR A 500 6.52 -5.65 8.60
CA THR A 500 5.68 -5.89 7.41
C THR A 500 4.73 -4.71 7.24
N PRO A 501 5.25 -3.53 6.80
CA PRO A 501 4.47 -2.31 6.76
C PRO A 501 3.34 -2.35 5.72
N LEU A 502 2.28 -1.59 6.01
CA LEU A 502 1.13 -1.40 5.13
C LEU A 502 1.44 -0.30 4.09
N TYR A 503 1.95 -0.68 2.93
CA TYR A 503 2.14 0.27 1.83
C TYR A 503 0.85 0.38 1.00
N LEU A 504 -0.10 1.16 1.51
CA LEU A 504 -1.45 1.32 0.95
C LEU A 504 -1.45 2.26 -0.28
N THR A 505 -0.72 1.87 -1.33
CA THR A 505 -0.62 2.66 -2.57
C THR A 505 -0.36 1.76 -3.78
N CYS A 506 -0.75 2.21 -4.97
CA CYS A 506 -0.33 1.61 -6.24
C CYS A 506 0.95 2.26 -6.80
N ASP A 507 1.36 3.43 -6.29
CA ASP A 507 2.49 4.19 -6.83
C ASP A 507 3.83 3.73 -6.28
N ALA A 508 4.75 3.36 -7.18
CA ALA A 508 6.07 2.87 -6.82
C ALA A 508 7.00 3.97 -6.27
N LYS A 509 6.80 5.24 -6.64
CA LYS A 509 7.60 6.35 -6.10
C LYS A 509 7.22 6.62 -4.65
N THR A 510 5.93 6.57 -4.34
CA THR A 510 5.40 6.70 -2.98
C THR A 510 5.92 5.59 -2.08
N ILE A 511 5.91 4.32 -2.54
CA ILE A 511 6.51 3.20 -1.78
C ILE A 511 7.97 3.46 -1.47
N LYS A 512 8.74 3.94 -2.44
CA LYS A 512 10.15 4.26 -2.23
C LYS A 512 10.34 5.27 -1.11
N VAL A 513 9.54 6.33 -1.07
CA VAL A 513 9.60 7.34 0.00
C VAL A 513 9.26 6.72 1.35
N MET A 514 8.15 5.96 1.43
CA MET A 514 7.73 5.28 2.67
C MET A 514 8.80 4.31 3.19
N ILE A 515 9.46 3.56 2.31
CA ILE A 515 10.57 2.67 2.70
C ILE A 515 11.73 3.47 3.27
N PHE A 516 12.15 4.56 2.59
CA PHE A 516 13.24 5.40 3.07
C PHE A 516 12.96 6.00 4.45
N ASP A 517 11.74 6.47 4.67
CA ASP A 517 11.35 7.04 5.95
C ASP A 517 11.41 6.00 7.07
N MET A 518 10.94 4.77 6.82
CA MET A 518 11.08 3.70 7.79
C MET A 518 12.55 3.33 8.09
N LEU A 519 13.37 3.19 7.03
CA LEU A 519 14.79 2.82 7.19
C LEU A 519 15.60 3.83 8.00
N LYS A 520 15.17 5.10 8.09
CA LYS A 520 15.81 6.13 8.95
C LYS A 520 15.52 5.91 10.43
N ASP A 521 14.33 5.41 10.75
CA ASP A 521 13.78 5.36 12.10
C ASP A 521 13.83 3.96 12.71
N MET A 522 14.32 2.94 11.99
CA MET A 522 14.45 1.58 12.48
C MET A 522 15.90 1.15 12.66
N SER A 523 16.12 0.23 13.58
CA SER A 523 17.43 -0.39 13.79
C SER A 523 17.89 -1.16 12.53
N PRO A 524 19.15 -1.07 12.11
CA PRO A 524 19.68 -1.82 10.96
C PRO A 524 19.68 -3.34 11.19
N ARG A 525 19.44 -3.82 12.39
CA ARG A 525 19.30 -5.25 12.72
C ARG A 525 17.93 -5.79 12.36
N THR A 526 16.89 -4.95 12.36
CA THR A 526 15.53 -5.32 12.04
C THR A 526 15.36 -5.33 10.51
N LYS A 527 14.82 -6.42 9.97
CA LYS A 527 14.54 -6.52 8.53
C LYS A 527 13.27 -5.79 8.16
N LEU A 528 13.12 -5.49 6.88
CA LEU A 528 11.91 -4.92 6.29
C LEU A 528 11.43 -5.85 5.17
N TYR A 529 10.18 -6.30 5.26
CA TYR A 529 9.48 -7.03 4.21
C TYR A 529 8.37 -6.14 3.67
N ALA A 530 8.44 -5.73 2.42
CA ALA A 530 7.47 -4.80 1.86
C ALA A 530 6.09 -5.44 1.71
N GLY A 531 5.09 -4.90 2.39
CA GLY A 531 3.69 -5.28 2.22
C GLY A 531 3.09 -4.57 1.01
N LEU A 532 2.91 -5.29 -0.11
CA LEU A 532 2.43 -4.76 -1.38
C LEU A 532 0.94 -5.09 -1.57
N PHE A 533 0.13 -4.05 -1.74
CA PHE A 533 -1.32 -4.17 -1.78
C PHE A 533 -1.84 -4.27 -3.22
N VAL A 534 -1.95 -5.50 -3.74
CA VAL A 534 -2.50 -5.75 -5.09
C VAL A 534 -3.95 -5.29 -5.26
N THR A 535 -4.67 -5.11 -4.15
CA THR A 535 -6.03 -4.54 -4.12
C THR A 535 -6.10 -3.11 -4.65
N PHE A 536 -5.04 -2.32 -4.47
CA PHE A 536 -4.97 -0.93 -4.96
C PHE A 536 -4.50 -0.80 -6.41
N MET A 537 -3.97 -1.88 -6.99
CA MET A 537 -3.36 -1.83 -8.33
C MET A 537 -4.37 -1.96 -9.47
N ASN A 538 -5.67 -2.08 -9.18
CA ASN A 538 -6.74 -2.24 -10.19
C ASN A 538 -6.42 -3.29 -11.26
N GLY A 539 -5.63 -4.30 -10.88
CA GLY A 539 -5.16 -5.36 -11.75
C GLY A 539 -3.97 -4.97 -12.65
N SER A 540 -3.27 -3.89 -12.41
CA SER A 540 -2.04 -3.53 -13.11
C SER A 540 -0.87 -4.41 -12.64
N SER A 541 -0.45 -5.35 -13.47
CA SER A 541 0.75 -6.15 -13.23
C SER A 541 2.03 -5.31 -13.32
N GLU A 542 2.00 -4.25 -14.10
CA GLU A 542 3.11 -3.32 -14.27
C GLU A 542 3.40 -2.55 -12.99
N ASP A 543 2.35 -2.10 -12.28
CA ASP A 543 2.52 -1.40 -11.00
C ASP A 543 3.13 -2.32 -9.94
N LEU A 544 2.72 -3.59 -9.91
CA LEU A 544 3.34 -4.59 -9.06
C LEU A 544 4.84 -4.76 -9.38
N ILE A 545 5.20 -4.86 -10.65
CA ILE A 545 6.60 -4.97 -11.08
C ILE A 545 7.41 -3.73 -10.70
N ARG A 546 6.85 -2.53 -10.88
CA ARG A 546 7.50 -1.27 -10.46
C ARG A 546 7.75 -1.22 -8.96
N GLN A 547 6.76 -1.60 -8.16
CA GLN A 547 6.89 -1.65 -6.71
C GLN A 547 7.96 -2.66 -6.27
N ILE A 548 7.97 -3.86 -6.86
CA ILE A 548 9.00 -4.87 -6.60
C ILE A 548 10.40 -4.36 -7.00
N HIS A 549 10.49 -3.65 -8.12
CA HIS A 549 11.75 -3.03 -8.54
C HIS A 549 12.28 -2.06 -7.49
N GLU A 550 11.46 -1.14 -6.99
CA GLU A 550 11.87 -0.18 -5.96
C GLU A 550 12.26 -0.88 -4.64
N THR A 551 11.51 -1.89 -4.20
CA THR A 551 11.87 -2.65 -2.99
C THR A 551 13.23 -3.35 -3.13
N ARG A 552 13.54 -3.89 -4.30
CA ARG A 552 14.82 -4.58 -4.54
C ARG A 552 16.01 -3.64 -4.68
N LYS A 553 15.79 -2.42 -5.22
CA LYS A 553 16.82 -1.37 -5.23
C LYS A 553 17.27 -1.00 -3.82
N LEU A 554 16.39 -1.07 -2.85
CA LEU A 554 16.65 -0.77 -1.44
C LEU A 554 17.10 -2.02 -0.65
N ASN A 555 17.31 -3.13 -1.33
CA ASN A 555 17.81 -4.40 -0.79
C ASN A 555 17.00 -4.94 0.42
N LEU A 556 15.68 -4.81 0.38
CA LEU A 556 14.82 -5.36 1.42
C LEU A 556 14.91 -6.88 1.50
N GLY A 557 14.56 -7.45 2.67
CA GLY A 557 14.59 -8.89 2.94
C GLY A 557 13.55 -9.70 2.16
N GLY A 558 12.51 -9.05 1.65
CA GLY A 558 11.44 -9.72 0.90
C GLY A 558 10.24 -8.85 0.66
N ILE A 559 9.23 -9.46 0.06
CA ILE A 559 7.92 -8.86 -0.24
C ILE A 559 6.80 -9.78 0.23
N ILE A 560 5.69 -9.18 0.63
CA ILE A 560 4.48 -9.89 1.03
C ILE A 560 3.31 -9.27 0.30
N LEU A 561 2.55 -10.07 -0.44
CA LEU A 561 1.40 -9.61 -1.21
C LEU A 561 0.13 -9.60 -0.35
N PHE A 562 -0.62 -8.53 -0.37
CA PHE A 562 -1.94 -8.45 0.25
C PHE A 562 -3.01 -8.42 -0.86
N ASP A 563 -3.82 -9.43 -1.02
CA ASP A 563 -3.83 -10.72 -0.33
C ASP A 563 -4.17 -11.85 -1.32
N TYR A 564 -4.29 -13.08 -0.83
CA TYR A 564 -4.60 -14.25 -1.66
C TYR A 564 -5.93 -14.14 -2.43
N ALA A 565 -6.97 -13.56 -1.81
CA ALA A 565 -8.28 -13.39 -2.44
C ALA A 565 -8.22 -12.46 -3.66
N HIS A 566 -7.28 -11.51 -3.70
CA HIS A 566 -7.10 -10.55 -4.78
C HIS A 566 -5.95 -10.90 -5.73
N LEU A 567 -5.24 -12.03 -5.49
CA LEU A 567 -4.15 -12.48 -6.35
C LEU A 567 -4.68 -13.11 -7.63
N GLN A 568 -4.98 -12.25 -8.61
CA GLN A 568 -5.49 -12.66 -9.93
C GLN A 568 -4.43 -13.42 -10.74
N ASP A 569 -4.86 -14.29 -11.66
CA ASP A 569 -3.97 -15.11 -12.50
C ASP A 569 -2.98 -14.27 -13.33
N LYS A 570 -3.32 -13.03 -13.69
CA LYS A 570 -2.41 -12.14 -14.41
C LYS A 570 -1.20 -11.72 -13.57
N TYR A 571 -1.38 -11.49 -12.26
CA TYR A 571 -0.28 -11.23 -11.35
C TYR A 571 0.63 -12.47 -11.25
N ILE A 572 0.04 -13.64 -11.08
CA ILE A 572 0.76 -14.91 -11.01
C ILE A 572 1.59 -15.11 -12.29
N LYS A 573 0.95 -14.99 -13.46
CA LYS A 573 1.64 -15.11 -14.76
C LYS A 573 2.80 -14.14 -14.91
N THR A 574 2.65 -12.92 -14.40
CA THR A 574 3.72 -11.91 -14.45
C THR A 574 4.86 -12.25 -13.50
N LEU A 575 4.56 -12.59 -12.26
CA LEU A 575 5.56 -12.91 -11.24
C LEU A 575 6.36 -14.18 -11.59
N THR A 576 5.72 -15.18 -12.18
CA THR A 576 6.36 -16.45 -12.56
C THR A 576 7.19 -16.37 -13.84
N LYS A 577 7.15 -15.26 -14.59
CA LYS A 577 8.07 -15.04 -15.72
C LYS A 577 9.52 -14.90 -15.28
N SER A 578 9.80 -14.24 -14.15
CA SER A 578 11.16 -14.14 -13.62
C SER A 578 11.23 -13.91 -12.11
N VAL A 579 10.46 -12.99 -11.56
CA VAL A 579 10.59 -12.47 -10.19
C VAL A 579 10.50 -13.56 -9.14
N PHE A 580 9.53 -14.46 -9.26
CA PHE A 580 9.26 -15.53 -8.30
C PHE A 580 9.67 -16.92 -8.79
N SER A 581 10.16 -17.06 -10.01
CA SER A 581 10.58 -18.34 -10.59
C SER A 581 11.95 -18.22 -11.24
N ASN A 582 12.78 -19.22 -11.05
CA ASN A 582 14.06 -19.33 -11.74
C ASN A 582 13.92 -19.93 -13.15
N ASN A 583 12.71 -20.23 -13.61
CA ASN A 583 12.45 -20.88 -14.90
C ASN A 583 12.70 -19.98 -16.12
N CYS A 584 13.03 -18.71 -15.92
CA CYS A 584 13.19 -17.76 -17.01
C CYS A 584 14.46 -16.93 -16.86
N CYS A 585 15.10 -16.66 -17.98
CA CYS A 585 15.89 -15.48 -18.39
C CYS A 585 16.96 -14.92 -17.42
N SER A 586 16.93 -15.22 -16.14
CA SER A 586 17.81 -14.65 -15.12
C SER A 586 18.97 -15.53 -14.71
N ILE A 587 19.02 -16.78 -15.20
CA ILE A 587 20.13 -17.71 -14.93
C ILE A 587 20.96 -17.84 -16.22
N ILE A 588 22.25 -17.58 -16.11
CA ILE A 588 23.19 -17.95 -17.18
C ILE A 588 23.14 -19.46 -17.32
N PRO A 589 22.81 -20.01 -18.50
CA PRO A 589 22.94 -21.45 -18.73
C PRO A 589 24.32 -21.91 -18.30
N ALA A 590 24.43 -23.08 -17.67
CA ALA A 590 25.70 -23.62 -17.15
C ALA A 590 26.85 -23.66 -18.21
N ASN A 591 26.52 -23.60 -19.50
CA ASN A 591 27.43 -23.60 -20.62
C ASN A 591 27.76 -22.21 -21.20
N TYR A 592 27.28 -21.12 -20.56
CA TYR A 592 27.60 -19.80 -21.06
C TYR A 592 29.00 -19.38 -20.63
N LYS A 593 29.97 -19.62 -21.50
CA LYS A 593 31.33 -19.04 -21.38
C LYS A 593 31.20 -17.53 -21.66
N LYS A 594 31.68 -16.67 -20.76
CA LYS A 594 31.86 -15.24 -21.01
C LYS A 594 32.68 -15.08 -22.30
N GLY A 595 31.99 -14.82 -23.41
CA GLY A 595 32.62 -14.21 -24.57
C GLY A 595 32.97 -12.78 -24.21
N TRP A 596 34.20 -12.40 -24.41
CA TRP A 596 34.72 -11.05 -24.22
C TRP A 596 33.85 -10.02 -24.94
N PHE A 597 33.36 -9.04 -24.23
CA PHE A 597 32.94 -7.73 -24.74
C PHE A 597 33.58 -6.65 -23.89
#